data_23a3b9fcc0406e5082f22885e1a4f4bd
#
_entry.id   23a3b9fcc0406e5082f22885e1a4f4bd
#
_cell.length_a   1.000
_cell.length_b   1.000
_cell.length_c   1.000
_cell.angle_alpha   90.00
_cell.angle_beta   90.00
_cell.angle_gamma   90.00
#
_symmetry.space_group_name_H-M   'P 1'
#
loop_
_entity.id
_entity.type
_entity.pdbx_description
1 polymer ?
#
loop_
_entity_poly.entity_id
_entity_poly.type
_entity_poly.pdbx_seq_one_letter_code
_entity_poly.pdbx_strand_id
1 'polypeptide(L)'
;MSRLLKEVFFMVCIKCKQEIPENSLYCNHCGKKQSAPPAKYHKREHGTGTISKDSRNKKPWIAHGPSTRFGDSRVYIGSFATRAEAKKALDDFLAHGRPGLWNATLADVYDMWSETHYQQVSKSAVNLYSTMWKRFSDISLLPMRDIRTAHYQEIVNAAKSQSACHTIKVMATMMSRWAMENDIITKNYAEFIQIPKFEKKEKRIFTRDEIAALWASSDDKRVQAILLMIYTGFRIGEICALTVESVNLDTGYIIGGEKTNAGKNRLVPIPPSIPELKEFVRKWISETGSGRLFPMTTARFRDEVFYQGLEACGIDTSELTPHSTRHTFASLSSAAGLRPENLQKIIGHANFSTTAQVYIHQDIDTLLREMGKLKK
;
A
#
# COMPACT_ATOMS: atom_id res chain seq x y z
N MET A 1 4.88 -7.92 78.00
CA MET A 1 4.28 -9.17 77.57
C MET A 1 2.79 -8.93 77.35
N SER A 2 2.37 -8.60 76.12
CA SER A 2 0.98 -8.36 75.75
C SER A 2 0.49 -9.63 75.05
N ARG A 3 -0.43 -10.37 75.70
CA ARG A 3 -1.13 -11.52 75.11
C ARG A 3 -2.17 -10.98 74.10
N LEU A 4 -1.96 -11.19 72.81
CA LEU A 4 -2.95 -11.06 71.82
C LEU A 4 -4.06 -12.12 72.05
N LEU A 5 -5.20 -11.67 72.54
CA LEU A 5 -6.45 -12.45 72.55
C LEU A 5 -6.86 -12.68 71.09
N LYS A 6 -6.79 -13.93 70.64
CA LYS A 6 -7.41 -14.33 69.39
C LYS A 6 -8.94 -14.27 69.55
N GLU A 7 -9.60 -13.34 68.93
CA GLU A 7 -11.07 -13.34 68.81
C GLU A 7 -11.48 -14.63 68.09
N VAL A 8 -12.20 -15.51 68.81
CA VAL A 8 -12.76 -16.74 68.32
C VAL A 8 -14.15 -16.41 67.76
N PHE A 9 -14.28 -16.42 66.44
CA PHE A 9 -15.57 -16.25 65.81
C PHE A 9 -16.34 -17.57 65.80
N PHE A 10 -17.67 -17.50 66.03
CA PHE A 10 -18.56 -18.65 66.10
C PHE A 10 -19.59 -18.60 64.96
N MET A 11 -19.98 -19.78 64.46
CA MET A 11 -21.08 -19.99 63.54
C MET A 11 -22.13 -20.94 64.16
N VAL A 12 -23.37 -20.89 63.70
CA VAL A 12 -24.47 -21.74 64.20
C VAL A 12 -24.55 -23.00 63.34
N CYS A 13 -24.59 -24.15 63.99
CA CYS A 13 -24.75 -25.44 63.27
C CYS A 13 -26.08 -25.48 62.47
N ILE A 14 -25.98 -25.92 61.22
CA ILE A 14 -27.16 -26.00 60.32
C ILE A 14 -28.24 -27.00 60.79
N LYS A 15 -27.87 -27.99 61.65
CA LYS A 15 -28.80 -29.04 62.12
C LYS A 15 -29.27 -28.77 63.53
N CYS A 16 -28.37 -28.68 64.53
CA CYS A 16 -28.77 -28.62 65.94
C CYS A 16 -28.81 -27.18 66.50
N LYS A 17 -28.45 -26.17 65.74
CA LYS A 17 -28.47 -24.74 66.05
C LYS A 17 -27.56 -24.32 67.24
N GLN A 18 -26.66 -25.21 67.63
CA GLN A 18 -25.63 -24.90 68.65
C GLN A 18 -24.49 -24.09 68.01
N GLU A 19 -23.85 -23.20 68.79
CA GLU A 19 -22.69 -22.45 68.37
C GLU A 19 -21.46 -23.36 68.27
N ILE A 20 -20.77 -23.23 67.17
CA ILE A 20 -19.53 -23.96 66.86
C ILE A 20 -18.49 -22.98 66.33
N PRO A 21 -17.18 -23.26 66.42
CA PRO A 21 -16.17 -22.41 65.83
C PRO A 21 -16.40 -22.18 64.32
N GLU A 22 -16.15 -20.98 63.79
CA GLU A 22 -16.52 -20.51 62.43
C GLU A 22 -15.98 -21.40 61.31
N ASN A 23 -14.86 -22.04 61.52
CA ASN A 23 -14.21 -22.89 60.53
C ASN A 23 -14.47 -24.40 60.72
N SER A 24 -15.46 -24.77 61.51
CA SER A 24 -15.78 -26.18 61.78
C SER A 24 -16.36 -26.88 60.56
N LEU A 25 -15.71 -27.91 60.04
CA LEU A 25 -16.19 -28.76 58.95
C LEU A 25 -17.35 -29.68 59.39
N TYR A 26 -17.38 -30.00 60.68
CA TYR A 26 -18.42 -30.80 61.30
C TYR A 26 -18.81 -30.20 62.66
N CYS A 27 -20.07 -30.34 63.02
CA CYS A 27 -20.58 -29.89 64.33
C CYS A 27 -20.05 -30.82 65.41
N ASN A 28 -19.38 -30.25 66.45
CA ASN A 28 -18.88 -30.97 67.62
C ASN A 28 -20.02 -31.49 68.54
N HIS A 29 -21.25 -30.99 68.37
CA HIS A 29 -22.42 -31.43 69.20
C HIS A 29 -23.25 -32.54 68.55
N CYS A 30 -23.44 -32.49 67.19
CA CYS A 30 -24.34 -33.44 66.53
C CYS A 30 -23.69 -34.17 65.33
N GLY A 31 -22.43 -33.98 65.03
CA GLY A 31 -21.68 -34.63 63.98
C GLY A 31 -22.06 -34.20 62.56
N LYS A 32 -23.02 -33.27 62.40
CA LYS A 32 -23.44 -32.85 61.05
C LYS A 32 -22.33 -32.07 60.36
N LYS A 33 -22.02 -32.48 59.10
CA LYS A 33 -21.12 -31.74 58.22
C LYS A 33 -21.71 -30.34 57.93
N GLN A 34 -20.90 -29.31 58.12
CA GLN A 34 -21.29 -27.93 57.82
C GLN A 34 -20.97 -27.63 56.35
N SER A 35 -21.79 -26.86 55.68
CA SER A 35 -21.46 -26.37 54.36
C SER A 35 -20.46 -25.25 54.45
N ALA A 36 -19.36 -25.36 53.75
CA ALA A 36 -18.43 -24.23 53.61
C ALA A 36 -19.18 -23.03 53.01
N PRO A 37 -18.95 -21.82 53.52
CA PRO A 37 -19.54 -20.62 52.89
C PRO A 37 -19.10 -20.59 51.40
N PRO A 38 -20.02 -20.20 50.49
CA PRO A 38 -19.70 -20.14 49.11
C PRO A 38 -18.51 -19.21 48.88
N ALA A 39 -17.48 -19.69 48.20
CA ALA A 39 -16.29 -18.91 47.90
C ALA A 39 -16.69 -17.57 47.30
N LYS A 40 -16.32 -16.45 47.90
CA LYS A 40 -16.56 -15.11 47.36
C LYS A 40 -15.80 -15.00 46.04
N TYR A 41 -16.54 -14.94 44.93
CA TYR A 41 -15.95 -14.68 43.64
C TYR A 41 -15.51 -13.22 43.56
N HIS A 42 -14.20 -12.98 43.55
CA HIS A 42 -13.69 -11.65 43.23
C HIS A 42 -14.05 -11.31 41.79
N LYS A 43 -14.66 -10.15 41.58
CA LYS A 43 -14.84 -9.61 40.26
C LYS A 43 -13.45 -9.36 39.65
N ARG A 44 -13.28 -9.73 38.36
CA ARG A 44 -12.05 -9.40 37.63
C ARG A 44 -11.95 -7.87 37.48
N GLU A 45 -10.74 -7.39 37.35
CA GLU A 45 -10.50 -5.97 37.06
C GLU A 45 -11.14 -5.54 35.76
N HIS A 46 -11.52 -4.27 35.67
CA HIS A 46 -12.13 -3.70 34.48
C HIS A 46 -11.14 -3.83 33.30
N GLY A 47 -11.62 -4.27 32.12
CA GLY A 47 -10.79 -4.43 30.93
C GLY A 47 -10.08 -5.80 30.79
N THR A 48 -10.23 -6.72 31.75
CA THR A 48 -9.60 -8.07 31.71
C THR A 48 -10.50 -9.16 31.11
N GLY A 49 -11.55 -8.80 30.37
CA GLY A 49 -12.49 -9.76 29.78
C GLY A 49 -13.50 -10.34 30.77
N THR A 50 -14.36 -11.24 30.30
CA THR A 50 -15.45 -11.80 31.13
C THR A 50 -15.61 -13.30 30.92
N ILE A 51 -16.03 -13.99 32.00
CA ILE A 51 -16.47 -15.37 31.95
C ILE A 51 -17.93 -15.39 32.40
N SER A 52 -18.83 -15.85 31.55
CA SER A 52 -20.26 -15.98 31.80
C SER A 52 -20.68 -17.46 31.72
N LYS A 53 -21.83 -17.78 32.34
CA LYS A 53 -22.41 -19.11 32.27
C LYS A 53 -23.73 -19.06 31.51
N ASP A 54 -23.83 -19.83 30.44
CA ASP A 54 -25.10 -20.09 29.75
C ASP A 54 -25.46 -21.58 29.89
N SER A 55 -26.38 -21.87 30.81
CA SER A 55 -26.79 -23.25 31.17
C SER A 55 -27.55 -23.98 30.06
N ARG A 56 -27.91 -23.31 28.96
CA ARG A 56 -28.58 -23.93 27.80
C ARG A 56 -27.61 -24.72 26.90
N ASN A 57 -26.33 -24.47 27.03
CA ASN A 57 -25.28 -25.05 26.18
C ASN A 57 -24.62 -26.28 26.83
N LYS A 58 -24.24 -27.28 26.03
CA LYS A 58 -23.49 -28.44 26.48
C LYS A 58 -22.13 -28.05 27.13
N LYS A 59 -21.55 -26.92 26.70
CA LYS A 59 -20.37 -26.27 27.28
C LYS A 59 -20.81 -24.91 27.85
N PRO A 60 -21.26 -24.87 29.11
CA PRO A 60 -21.97 -23.72 29.64
C PRO A 60 -21.10 -22.49 29.97
N TRP A 61 -19.81 -22.62 30.02
CA TRP A 61 -18.91 -21.53 30.40
C TRP A 61 -18.33 -20.86 29.15
N ILE A 62 -18.64 -19.58 28.98
CA ILE A 62 -18.25 -18.77 27.83
C ILE A 62 -17.21 -17.76 28.29
N ALA A 63 -16.07 -17.72 27.61
CA ALA A 63 -15.03 -16.72 27.80
C ALA A 63 -15.07 -15.68 26.68
N HIS A 64 -15.01 -14.40 27.08
CA HIS A 64 -14.87 -13.26 26.18
C HIS A 64 -13.66 -12.43 26.61
N GLY A 65 -12.81 -12.08 25.66
CA GLY A 65 -11.73 -11.11 25.82
C GLY A 65 -12.28 -9.68 26.01
N PRO A 66 -11.42 -8.74 26.38
CA PRO A 66 -11.79 -7.33 26.44
C PRO A 66 -12.20 -6.81 25.05
N SER A 67 -13.04 -5.80 25.02
CA SER A 67 -13.32 -5.06 23.78
C SER A 67 -12.09 -4.23 23.40
N THR A 68 -11.71 -4.24 22.14
CA THR A 68 -10.51 -3.55 21.63
C THR A 68 -10.76 -2.06 21.36
N ARG A 69 -12.02 -1.66 21.23
CA ARG A 69 -12.46 -0.26 21.00
C ARG A 69 -13.69 0.07 21.83
N PHE A 70 -13.87 1.34 22.11
CA PHE A 70 -15.08 1.84 22.77
C PHE A 70 -16.32 1.56 21.88
N GLY A 71 -17.20 0.67 22.33
CA GLY A 71 -18.42 0.30 21.61
C GLY A 71 -18.35 -0.99 20.79
N ASP A 72 -17.18 -1.61 20.65
CA ASP A 72 -17.05 -2.89 19.95
C ASP A 72 -17.57 -4.07 20.81
N SER A 73 -18.09 -5.10 20.15
CA SER A 73 -18.46 -6.35 20.79
C SER A 73 -17.22 -7.03 21.36
N ARG A 74 -17.37 -7.66 22.54
CA ARG A 74 -16.29 -8.42 23.20
C ARG A 74 -15.83 -9.57 22.32
N VAL A 75 -14.52 -9.82 22.29
CA VAL A 75 -13.95 -10.92 21.50
C VAL A 75 -14.38 -12.26 22.08
N TYR A 76 -15.11 -13.06 21.32
CA TYR A 76 -15.48 -14.41 21.71
C TYR A 76 -14.24 -15.33 21.65
N ILE A 77 -13.88 -15.96 22.80
CA ILE A 77 -12.73 -16.89 22.91
C ILE A 77 -13.18 -18.33 22.73
N GLY A 78 -14.29 -18.71 23.36
CA GLY A 78 -14.81 -20.06 23.28
C GLY A 78 -15.82 -20.41 24.36
N SER A 79 -16.42 -21.62 24.23
CA SER A 79 -17.31 -22.24 25.22
C SER A 79 -16.65 -23.48 25.81
N PHE A 80 -16.68 -23.61 27.12
CA PHE A 80 -15.94 -24.62 27.90
C PHE A 80 -16.84 -25.39 28.83
N ALA A 81 -16.47 -26.62 29.19
CA ALA A 81 -17.22 -27.46 30.09
C ALA A 81 -17.16 -26.94 31.53
N THR A 82 -16.00 -26.42 31.95
CA THR A 82 -15.76 -25.92 33.29
C THR A 82 -15.36 -24.43 33.30
N ARG A 83 -15.62 -23.75 34.44
CA ARG A 83 -15.18 -22.38 34.66
C ARG A 83 -13.65 -22.25 34.68
N ALA A 84 -12.98 -23.30 35.15
CA ALA A 84 -11.51 -23.33 35.22
C ALA A 84 -10.88 -23.30 33.80
N GLU A 85 -11.44 -24.12 32.88
CA GLU A 85 -11.03 -24.11 31.47
C GLU A 85 -11.28 -22.76 30.82
N ALA A 86 -12.48 -22.17 31.03
CA ALA A 86 -12.79 -20.84 30.50
C ALA A 86 -11.85 -19.76 31.06
N LYS A 87 -11.47 -19.89 32.37
CA LYS A 87 -10.51 -18.98 32.99
C LYS A 87 -9.14 -19.13 32.36
N LYS A 88 -8.65 -20.37 32.23
CA LYS A 88 -7.36 -20.64 31.59
C LYS A 88 -7.31 -20.09 30.17
N ALA A 89 -8.33 -20.36 29.36
CA ALA A 89 -8.42 -19.86 28.00
C ALA A 89 -8.45 -18.32 27.92
N LEU A 90 -9.12 -17.65 28.89
CA LEU A 90 -9.13 -16.20 28.97
C LEU A 90 -7.78 -15.65 29.43
N ASP A 91 -7.12 -16.28 30.39
CA ASP A 91 -5.80 -15.88 30.87
C ASP A 91 -4.74 -16.12 29.78
N ASP A 92 -4.83 -17.22 29.04
CA ASP A 92 -3.99 -17.50 27.85
C ASP A 92 -4.25 -16.48 26.73
N PHE A 93 -5.51 -16.11 26.50
CA PHE A 93 -5.87 -15.06 25.54
C PHE A 93 -5.32 -13.68 25.94
N LEU A 94 -5.38 -13.33 27.23
CA LEU A 94 -4.84 -12.05 27.74
C LEU A 94 -3.32 -12.00 27.68
N ALA A 95 -2.67 -13.16 27.90
CA ALA A 95 -1.22 -13.29 27.82
C ALA A 95 -0.73 -13.36 26.36
N HIS A 96 -1.49 -13.96 25.45
CA HIS A 96 -1.02 -14.45 24.16
C HIS A 96 -1.88 -14.04 22.94
N GLY A 97 -3.04 -13.40 23.13
CA GLY A 97 -3.96 -13.08 22.05
C GLY A 97 -4.77 -14.28 21.54
N ARG A 98 -5.25 -14.25 20.30
CA ARG A 98 -6.06 -15.35 19.73
C ARG A 98 -5.21 -16.62 19.61
N PRO A 99 -5.70 -17.78 20.10
CA PRO A 99 -5.03 -19.06 19.87
C PRO A 99 -4.88 -19.33 18.35
N GLY A 100 -3.70 -19.69 17.93
CA GLY A 100 -3.39 -20.02 16.53
C GLY A 100 -2.61 -18.97 15.77
N LEU A 101 -2.84 -17.66 16.00
CA LEU A 101 -2.10 -16.58 15.33
C LEU A 101 -1.06 -15.89 16.22
N TRP A 102 -0.99 -16.24 17.50
CA TRP A 102 -0.08 -15.62 18.45
C TRP A 102 1.41 -15.76 18.08
N ASN A 103 1.78 -16.90 17.50
CA ASN A 103 3.13 -17.16 17.03
C ASN A 103 3.31 -16.92 15.53
N ALA A 104 2.30 -16.31 14.86
CA ALA A 104 2.40 -15.97 13.45
C ALA A 104 3.66 -15.15 13.20
N THR A 105 4.50 -15.62 12.31
CA THR A 105 5.70 -14.92 11.88
C THR A 105 5.34 -13.79 10.93
N LEU A 106 6.29 -12.91 10.65
CA LEU A 106 6.09 -11.89 9.62
C LEU A 106 5.81 -12.52 8.24
N ALA A 107 6.39 -13.71 7.97
CA ALA A 107 6.11 -14.46 6.73
C ALA A 107 4.67 -14.94 6.69
N ASP A 108 4.14 -15.52 7.78
CA ASP A 108 2.74 -15.94 7.86
C ASP A 108 1.79 -14.74 7.65
N VAL A 109 2.11 -13.60 8.26
CA VAL A 109 1.34 -12.35 8.08
C VAL A 109 1.41 -11.86 6.63
N TYR A 110 2.59 -11.92 6.01
CA TYR A 110 2.74 -11.55 4.60
C TYR A 110 1.90 -12.43 3.68
N ASP A 111 1.93 -13.74 3.87
CA ASP A 111 1.17 -14.69 3.04
C ASP A 111 -0.33 -14.42 3.15
N MET A 112 -0.87 -14.34 4.37
CA MET A 112 -2.29 -14.05 4.62
C MET A 112 -2.71 -12.66 4.12
N TRP A 113 -1.89 -11.64 4.33
CA TRP A 113 -2.15 -10.29 3.85
C TRP A 113 -2.10 -10.21 2.33
N SER A 114 -1.09 -10.82 1.71
CA SER A 114 -0.88 -10.75 0.27
C SER A 114 -1.99 -11.48 -0.51
N GLU A 115 -2.51 -12.59 0.00
CA GLU A 115 -3.61 -13.34 -0.62
C GLU A 115 -4.83 -12.45 -0.91
N THR A 116 -5.19 -11.58 0.04
CA THR A 116 -6.33 -10.66 -0.12
C THR A 116 -5.93 -9.35 -0.81
N HIS A 117 -4.79 -8.78 -0.46
CA HIS A 117 -4.35 -7.48 -0.96
C HIS A 117 -4.00 -7.50 -2.45
N TYR A 118 -3.37 -8.57 -2.92
CA TYR A 118 -2.94 -8.68 -4.32
C TYR A 118 -4.09 -8.78 -5.31
N GLN A 119 -5.28 -9.19 -4.87
CA GLN A 119 -6.50 -9.19 -5.68
C GLN A 119 -7.02 -7.76 -5.96
N GLN A 120 -6.65 -6.78 -5.12
CA GLN A 120 -7.15 -5.41 -5.16
C GLN A 120 -6.20 -4.43 -5.85
N VAL A 121 -5.00 -4.85 -6.19
CA VAL A 121 -3.96 -3.99 -6.75
C VAL A 121 -3.53 -4.40 -8.15
N SER A 122 -2.87 -3.50 -8.88
CA SER A 122 -2.39 -3.79 -10.23
C SER A 122 -1.25 -4.83 -10.22
N LYS A 123 -1.10 -5.57 -11.31
CA LYS A 123 0.02 -6.53 -11.50
C LYS A 123 1.39 -5.90 -11.28
N SER A 124 1.56 -4.62 -11.64
CA SER A 124 2.82 -3.89 -11.39
C SER A 124 3.07 -3.66 -9.90
N ALA A 125 2.02 -3.40 -9.11
CA ALA A 125 2.12 -3.25 -7.66
C ALA A 125 2.44 -4.60 -6.99
N VAL A 126 1.82 -5.70 -7.44
CA VAL A 126 2.15 -7.05 -6.98
C VAL A 126 3.64 -7.35 -7.19
N ASN A 127 4.16 -7.11 -8.41
CA ASN A 127 5.59 -7.32 -8.71
C ASN A 127 6.50 -6.44 -7.83
N LEU A 128 6.10 -5.20 -7.56
CA LEU A 128 6.84 -4.29 -6.68
C LEU A 128 6.89 -4.83 -5.25
N TYR A 129 5.74 -5.22 -4.68
CA TYR A 129 5.67 -5.75 -3.32
C TYR A 129 6.41 -7.07 -3.18
N SER A 130 6.26 -7.99 -4.13
CA SER A 130 6.99 -9.26 -4.13
C SER A 130 8.52 -9.06 -4.21
N THR A 131 8.98 -8.04 -4.94
CA THR A 131 10.40 -7.69 -4.99
C THR A 131 10.87 -7.07 -3.68
N MET A 132 10.07 -6.20 -3.07
CA MET A 132 10.40 -5.58 -1.79
C MET A 132 10.33 -6.56 -0.63
N TRP A 133 9.44 -7.56 -0.68
CA TRP A 133 9.36 -8.61 0.33
C TRP A 133 10.69 -9.31 0.59
N LYS A 134 11.49 -9.51 -0.44
CA LYS A 134 12.83 -10.12 -0.31
C LYS A 134 13.75 -9.38 0.67
N ARG A 135 13.50 -8.11 0.94
CA ARG A 135 14.29 -7.30 1.89
C ARG A 135 13.93 -7.55 3.35
N PHE A 136 12.82 -8.24 3.60
CA PHE A 136 12.39 -8.62 4.94
C PHE A 136 12.91 -9.98 5.38
N SER A 137 13.80 -10.64 4.58
CA SER A 137 14.32 -11.99 4.84
C SER A 137 14.81 -12.18 6.26
N ASP A 138 15.57 -11.23 6.78
CA ASP A 138 16.26 -11.34 8.07
C ASP A 138 15.29 -11.33 9.27
N ILE A 139 14.11 -10.78 9.09
CA ILE A 139 13.07 -10.72 10.12
C ILE A 139 11.82 -11.54 9.78
N SER A 140 11.81 -12.20 8.63
CA SER A 140 10.62 -12.91 8.11
C SER A 140 10.13 -14.02 9.03
N LEU A 141 11.04 -14.70 9.71
CA LEU A 141 10.74 -15.80 10.65
C LEU A 141 10.51 -15.34 12.09
N LEU A 142 10.68 -14.05 12.39
CA LEU A 142 10.37 -13.52 13.72
C LEU A 142 8.85 -13.49 13.94
N PRO A 143 8.37 -13.85 15.13
CA PRO A 143 6.97 -13.64 15.48
C PRO A 143 6.60 -12.17 15.30
N MET A 144 5.46 -11.90 14.65
CA MET A 144 5.03 -10.53 14.35
C MET A 144 4.93 -9.65 15.60
N ARG A 145 4.54 -10.24 16.73
CA ARG A 145 4.47 -9.57 18.05
C ARG A 145 5.81 -9.07 18.57
N ASP A 146 6.93 -9.69 18.15
CA ASP A 146 8.28 -9.37 18.64
C ASP A 146 8.98 -8.34 17.75
N ILE A 147 8.41 -8.03 16.59
CA ILE A 147 8.93 -7.02 15.66
C ILE A 147 8.72 -5.62 16.25
N ARG A 148 9.75 -4.80 16.17
CA ARG A 148 9.78 -3.41 16.65
C ARG A 148 10.22 -2.48 15.51
N THR A 149 10.05 -1.19 15.73
CA THR A 149 10.49 -0.14 14.76
C THR A 149 11.95 -0.32 14.35
N ALA A 150 12.83 -0.73 15.27
CA ALA A 150 14.27 -0.92 14.99
C ALA A 150 14.49 -1.94 13.87
N HIS A 151 13.81 -3.09 13.90
CA HIS A 151 13.94 -4.13 12.88
C HIS A 151 13.55 -3.61 11.48
N TYR A 152 12.45 -2.87 11.38
CA TYR A 152 12.04 -2.23 10.12
C TYR A 152 12.99 -1.11 9.69
N GLN A 153 13.52 -0.35 10.67
CA GLN A 153 14.44 0.75 10.40
C GLN A 153 15.76 0.27 9.80
N GLU A 154 16.27 -0.88 10.22
CA GLU A 154 17.47 -1.51 9.65
C GLU A 154 17.27 -1.82 8.16
N ILE A 155 16.12 -2.39 7.79
CA ILE A 155 15.77 -2.68 6.39
C ILE A 155 15.70 -1.39 5.57
N VAL A 156 15.08 -0.34 6.13
CA VAL A 156 14.97 0.97 5.46
C VAL A 156 16.34 1.61 5.30
N ASN A 157 17.20 1.55 6.31
CA ASN A 157 18.56 2.12 6.26
C ASN A 157 19.46 1.40 5.25
N ALA A 158 19.25 0.11 5.02
CA ALA A 158 19.94 -0.66 4.00
C ALA A 158 19.47 -0.38 2.55
N ALA A 159 18.36 0.33 2.39
CA ALA A 159 17.82 0.65 1.07
C ALA A 159 18.56 1.81 0.42
N LYS A 160 18.89 1.66 -0.89
CA LYS A 160 19.74 2.60 -1.64
C LYS A 160 18.97 3.76 -2.29
N SER A 161 17.66 3.87 -2.12
CA SER A 161 16.86 4.93 -2.72
C SER A 161 15.66 5.31 -1.86
N GLN A 162 15.27 6.57 -1.93
CA GLN A 162 14.08 7.09 -1.23
C GLN A 162 12.81 6.32 -1.59
N SER A 163 12.65 5.97 -2.88
CA SER A 163 11.49 5.19 -3.35
C SER A 163 11.43 3.81 -2.72
N ALA A 164 12.57 3.11 -2.59
CA ALA A 164 12.63 1.82 -1.92
C ALA A 164 12.29 1.94 -0.43
N CYS A 165 12.84 2.95 0.27
CA CYS A 165 12.50 3.24 1.66
C CYS A 165 11.00 3.47 1.85
N HIS A 166 10.40 4.29 0.98
CA HIS A 166 8.94 4.53 1.01
C HIS A 166 8.14 3.24 0.80
N THR A 167 8.51 2.43 -0.19
CA THR A 167 7.79 1.18 -0.48
C THR A 167 7.90 0.19 0.68
N ILE A 168 9.08 0.06 1.30
CA ILE A 168 9.29 -0.78 2.48
C ILE A 168 8.41 -0.29 3.64
N LYS A 169 8.42 1.02 3.93
CA LYS A 169 7.57 1.60 5.00
C LYS A 169 6.10 1.36 4.74
N VAL A 170 5.61 1.62 3.52
CA VAL A 170 4.20 1.41 3.14
C VAL A 170 3.81 -0.05 3.33
N MET A 171 4.62 -0.98 2.83
CA MET A 171 4.38 -2.42 2.93
C MET A 171 4.38 -2.90 4.39
N ALA A 172 5.38 -2.51 5.19
CA ALA A 172 5.46 -2.82 6.62
C ALA A 172 4.24 -2.26 7.38
N THR A 173 3.82 -1.02 7.06
CA THR A 173 2.64 -0.38 7.67
C THR A 173 1.35 -1.12 7.33
N MET A 174 1.16 -1.54 6.07
CA MET A 174 -0.03 -2.29 5.64
C MET A 174 -0.10 -3.67 6.29
N MET A 175 1.00 -4.43 6.30
CA MET A 175 1.07 -5.73 6.98
C MET A 175 0.81 -5.61 8.48
N SER A 176 1.42 -4.62 9.14
CA SER A 176 1.21 -4.38 10.56
C SER A 176 -0.22 -3.95 10.88
N ARG A 177 -0.86 -3.16 10.02
CA ARG A 177 -2.28 -2.81 10.15
C ARG A 177 -3.16 -4.03 10.03
N TRP A 178 -2.94 -4.86 9.00
CA TRP A 178 -3.66 -6.12 8.84
C TRP A 178 -3.49 -7.03 10.06
N ALA A 179 -2.27 -7.12 10.61
CA ALA A 179 -2.00 -7.88 11.82
C ALA A 179 -2.73 -7.33 13.06
N MET A 180 -2.90 -6.00 13.16
CA MET A 180 -3.73 -5.38 14.21
C MET A 180 -5.23 -5.69 14.02
N GLU A 181 -5.73 -5.61 12.80
CA GLU A 181 -7.12 -5.91 12.46
C GLU A 181 -7.48 -7.37 12.76
N ASN A 182 -6.49 -8.26 12.75
CA ASN A 182 -6.62 -9.69 13.07
C ASN A 182 -6.16 -10.05 14.49
N ASP A 183 -5.99 -9.07 15.39
CA ASP A 183 -5.62 -9.23 16.81
C ASP A 183 -4.29 -9.99 17.02
N ILE A 184 -3.38 -9.97 16.05
CA ILE A 184 -2.04 -10.57 16.14
C ILE A 184 -1.11 -9.65 16.95
N ILE A 185 -1.20 -8.34 16.74
CA ILE A 185 -0.46 -7.31 17.46
C ILE A 185 -1.39 -6.19 17.91
N THR A 186 -0.98 -5.45 18.94
CA THR A 186 -1.76 -4.33 19.50
C THR A 186 -1.28 -2.96 19.04
N LYS A 187 -0.08 -2.89 18.40
CA LYS A 187 0.54 -1.63 17.98
C LYS A 187 1.27 -1.79 16.67
N ASN A 188 1.07 -0.82 15.77
CA ASN A 188 1.79 -0.74 14.50
C ASN A 188 3.13 -0.02 14.68
N TYR A 189 4.21 -0.79 14.83
CA TYR A 189 5.56 -0.24 14.98
C TYR A 189 6.12 0.32 13.67
N ALA A 190 5.58 -0.06 12.51
CA ALA A 190 6.03 0.42 11.21
C ALA A 190 5.67 1.90 10.96
N GLU A 191 4.68 2.45 11.66
CA GLU A 191 4.33 3.88 11.54
C GLU A 191 5.46 4.81 11.97
N PHE A 192 6.30 4.36 12.91
CA PHE A 192 7.41 5.13 13.47
C PHE A 192 8.70 5.06 12.64
N ILE A 193 8.70 4.33 11.52
CA ILE A 193 9.84 4.27 10.59
C ILE A 193 10.15 5.67 10.09
N GLN A 194 11.42 6.03 10.13
CA GLN A 194 11.94 7.28 9.59
C GLN A 194 12.63 7.02 8.26
N ILE A 195 12.28 7.79 7.24
CA ILE A 195 12.91 7.68 5.92
C ILE A 195 14.11 8.62 5.89
N PRO A 196 15.33 8.09 5.61
CA PRO A 196 16.50 8.93 5.44
C PRO A 196 16.30 9.97 4.33
N LYS A 197 16.91 11.14 4.49
CA LYS A 197 16.95 12.15 3.43
C LYS A 197 17.92 11.69 2.35
N PHE A 198 17.45 11.67 1.12
CA PHE A 198 18.28 11.42 -0.06
C PHE A 198 18.44 12.74 -0.81
N GLU A 199 19.63 12.97 -1.34
CA GLU A 199 19.83 14.07 -2.27
C GLU A 199 18.98 13.85 -3.52
N LYS A 200 18.22 14.87 -3.89
CA LYS A 200 17.37 14.81 -5.07
C LYS A 200 18.23 15.06 -6.29
N LYS A 201 18.57 13.99 -7.03
CA LYS A 201 19.23 14.14 -8.32
C LYS A 201 18.26 14.84 -9.29
N GLU A 202 18.74 15.91 -9.91
CA GLU A 202 18.00 16.53 -11.02
C GLU A 202 17.90 15.53 -12.17
N LYS A 203 16.71 15.49 -12.77
CA LYS A 203 16.48 14.60 -13.90
C LYS A 203 17.03 15.26 -15.15
N ARG A 204 17.95 14.56 -15.84
CA ARG A 204 18.52 15.02 -17.09
C ARG A 204 17.41 15.16 -18.14
N ILE A 205 17.42 16.29 -18.82
CA ILE A 205 16.63 16.58 -20.01
C ILE A 205 17.53 16.65 -21.24
N PHE A 206 16.98 16.54 -22.44
CA PHE A 206 17.71 16.74 -23.66
C PHE A 206 18.17 18.18 -23.81
N THR A 207 19.43 18.37 -24.19
CA THR A 207 20.00 19.68 -24.52
C THR A 207 19.55 20.14 -25.90
N ARG A 208 19.75 21.41 -26.23
CA ARG A 208 19.43 21.93 -27.57
C ARG A 208 20.29 21.25 -28.65
N ASP A 209 21.56 20.99 -28.38
CA ASP A 209 22.47 20.33 -29.33
C ASP A 209 22.07 18.87 -29.57
N GLU A 210 21.62 18.15 -28.54
CA GLU A 210 21.10 16.80 -28.67
C GLU A 210 19.81 16.75 -29.50
N ILE A 211 18.91 17.72 -29.28
CA ILE A 211 17.68 17.85 -30.08
C ILE A 211 18.04 18.17 -31.53
N ALA A 212 19.01 19.04 -31.79
CA ALA A 212 19.49 19.34 -33.14
C ALA A 212 20.11 18.11 -33.82
N ALA A 213 20.89 17.30 -33.10
CA ALA A 213 21.44 16.04 -33.60
C ALA A 213 20.33 15.03 -33.96
N LEU A 214 19.28 14.93 -33.14
CA LEU A 214 18.10 14.12 -33.46
C LEU A 214 17.40 14.61 -34.75
N TRP A 215 17.22 15.92 -34.92
CA TRP A 215 16.64 16.47 -36.13
C TRP A 215 17.51 16.22 -37.37
N ALA A 216 18.82 16.29 -37.24
CA ALA A 216 19.76 15.97 -38.35
C ALA A 216 19.67 14.50 -38.80
N SER A 217 19.23 13.61 -37.92
CA SER A 217 19.08 12.17 -38.19
C SER A 217 17.62 11.73 -38.30
N SER A 218 16.71 12.66 -38.65
CA SER A 218 15.25 12.44 -38.63
C SER A 218 14.73 11.53 -39.79
N ASP A 219 15.60 11.03 -40.63
CA ASP A 219 15.26 9.98 -41.61
C ASP A 219 15.06 8.60 -40.95
N ASP A 220 15.66 8.38 -39.79
CA ASP A 220 15.54 7.16 -39.00
C ASP A 220 14.21 7.13 -38.22
N LYS A 221 13.39 6.11 -38.45
CA LYS A 221 12.11 5.92 -37.73
C LYS A 221 12.25 5.90 -36.22
N ARG A 222 13.36 5.41 -35.67
CA ARG A 222 13.66 5.38 -34.23
C ARG A 222 13.79 6.81 -33.71
N VAL A 223 14.54 7.63 -34.41
CA VAL A 223 14.77 9.05 -34.08
C VAL A 223 13.46 9.85 -34.22
N GLN A 224 12.67 9.59 -35.26
CA GLN A 224 11.34 10.18 -35.39
C GLN A 224 10.45 9.91 -34.18
N ALA A 225 10.46 8.66 -33.66
CA ALA A 225 9.70 8.30 -32.47
C ALA A 225 10.18 9.06 -31.23
N ILE A 226 11.49 9.23 -31.06
CA ILE A 226 12.08 10.01 -29.95
C ILE A 226 11.65 11.48 -30.06
N LEU A 227 11.74 12.07 -31.25
CA LEU A 227 11.31 13.44 -31.52
C LEU A 227 9.82 13.62 -31.20
N LEU A 228 8.96 12.69 -31.66
CA LEU A 228 7.52 12.74 -31.31
C LEU A 228 7.32 12.72 -29.78
N MET A 229 8.05 11.88 -29.07
CA MET A 229 7.98 11.84 -27.59
C MET A 229 8.44 13.17 -26.96
N ILE A 230 9.49 13.81 -27.46
CA ILE A 230 10.01 15.09 -26.97
C ILE A 230 8.99 16.21 -27.19
N TYR A 231 8.22 16.21 -28.28
CA TYR A 231 7.30 17.29 -28.62
C TYR A 231 5.83 17.02 -28.27
N THR A 232 5.50 15.84 -27.74
CA THR A 232 4.14 15.49 -27.29
C THR A 232 4.07 15.10 -25.83
N GLY A 233 5.21 14.78 -25.21
CA GLY A 233 5.29 14.36 -23.82
C GLY A 233 4.69 12.98 -23.57
N PHE A 234 4.50 12.13 -24.55
CA PHE A 234 4.04 10.75 -24.38
C PHE A 234 4.98 9.95 -23.47
N ARG A 235 4.39 9.08 -22.64
CA ARG A 235 5.15 8.04 -21.94
C ARG A 235 5.46 6.90 -22.90
N ILE A 236 6.54 6.16 -22.63
CA ILE A 236 6.91 4.98 -23.43
C ILE A 236 5.77 3.97 -23.57
N GLY A 237 4.97 3.73 -22.51
CA GLY A 237 3.82 2.84 -22.59
C GLY A 237 2.71 3.39 -23.47
N GLU A 238 2.55 4.69 -23.51
CA GLU A 238 1.52 5.35 -24.30
C GLU A 238 1.88 5.33 -25.80
N ILE A 239 3.13 5.59 -26.17
CA ILE A 239 3.56 5.54 -27.57
C ILE A 239 3.51 4.10 -28.11
N CYS A 240 3.85 3.09 -27.32
CA CYS A 240 3.71 1.68 -27.71
C CYS A 240 2.24 1.23 -27.87
N ALA A 241 1.31 1.92 -27.22
CA ALA A 241 -0.11 1.64 -27.28
C ALA A 241 -0.82 2.37 -28.43
N LEU A 242 -0.18 3.35 -29.07
CA LEU A 242 -0.77 4.13 -30.18
C LEU A 242 -1.17 3.22 -31.34
N THR A 243 -2.40 3.39 -31.79
CA THR A 243 -2.92 2.73 -32.99
C THR A 243 -3.20 3.75 -34.09
N VAL A 244 -3.39 3.27 -35.31
CA VAL A 244 -3.78 4.12 -36.43
C VAL A 244 -5.05 4.92 -36.12
N GLU A 245 -6.02 4.28 -35.47
CA GLU A 245 -7.32 4.86 -35.10
C GLU A 245 -7.20 5.92 -34.01
N SER A 246 -6.11 5.90 -33.22
CA SER A 246 -5.88 6.90 -32.16
C SER A 246 -5.40 8.25 -32.73
N VAL A 247 -5.09 8.34 -34.01
CA VAL A 247 -4.52 9.54 -34.64
C VAL A 247 -5.55 10.20 -35.55
N ASN A 248 -5.76 11.49 -35.35
CA ASN A 248 -6.52 12.33 -36.27
C ASN A 248 -5.57 13.35 -36.94
N LEU A 249 -5.17 13.05 -38.18
CA LEU A 249 -4.26 13.92 -38.92
C LEU A 249 -4.95 15.18 -39.49
N ASP A 250 -6.26 15.18 -39.68
CA ASP A 250 -6.96 16.35 -40.19
C ASP A 250 -6.96 17.47 -39.16
N THR A 251 -7.33 17.15 -37.95
CA THR A 251 -7.32 18.08 -36.82
C THR A 251 -5.98 18.18 -36.11
N GLY A 252 -5.02 17.27 -36.37
CA GLY A 252 -3.65 17.33 -35.80
C GLY A 252 -3.54 16.95 -34.34
N TYR A 253 -4.27 15.95 -33.86
CA TYR A 253 -4.13 15.44 -32.51
C TYR A 253 -4.05 13.92 -32.48
N ILE A 254 -3.54 13.42 -31.35
CA ILE A 254 -3.46 12.00 -30.98
C ILE A 254 -4.24 11.78 -29.68
N ILE A 255 -5.07 10.74 -29.64
CA ILE A 255 -5.73 10.31 -28.42
C ILE A 255 -4.77 9.35 -27.69
N GLY A 256 -4.37 9.68 -26.47
CA GLY A 256 -3.41 8.89 -25.71
C GLY A 256 -3.79 8.72 -24.24
N GLY A 257 -3.08 7.80 -23.58
CA GLY A 257 -3.16 7.58 -22.14
C GLY A 257 -4.01 6.40 -21.71
N GLU A 258 -3.36 5.41 -21.09
CA GLU A 258 -4.03 4.20 -20.58
C GLU A 258 -3.94 4.06 -19.03
N LYS A 259 -2.91 4.63 -18.40
CA LYS A 259 -2.49 4.23 -17.03
C LYS A 259 -3.22 4.91 -15.88
N THR A 260 -3.79 6.08 -16.05
CA THR A 260 -4.44 6.82 -14.96
C THR A 260 -5.77 7.40 -15.41
N ASN A 261 -6.75 7.50 -14.51
CA ASN A 261 -8.05 8.08 -14.82
C ASN A 261 -7.94 9.51 -15.41
N ALA A 262 -6.94 10.29 -14.97
CA ALA A 262 -6.66 11.63 -15.50
C ALA A 262 -5.91 11.64 -16.85
N GLY A 263 -5.34 10.50 -17.25
CA GLY A 263 -4.60 10.35 -18.50
C GLY A 263 -5.36 9.61 -19.59
N LYS A 264 -6.45 8.92 -19.24
CA LYS A 264 -7.23 8.15 -20.23
C LYS A 264 -7.85 9.07 -21.26
N ASN A 265 -7.70 8.70 -22.53
CA ASN A 265 -8.31 9.39 -23.69
C ASN A 265 -8.00 10.90 -23.76
N ARG A 266 -6.81 11.32 -23.26
CA ARG A 266 -6.43 12.73 -23.37
C ARG A 266 -6.09 13.09 -24.81
N LEU A 267 -6.47 14.27 -25.22
CA LEU A 267 -6.07 14.84 -26.50
C LEU A 267 -4.65 15.41 -26.39
N VAL A 268 -3.75 14.90 -27.22
CA VAL A 268 -2.36 15.36 -27.33
C VAL A 268 -2.18 15.97 -28.72
N PRO A 269 -2.11 17.30 -28.83
CA PRO A 269 -1.90 17.94 -30.13
C PRO A 269 -0.48 17.66 -30.67
N ILE A 270 -0.37 17.41 -31.97
CA ILE A 270 0.90 17.46 -32.69
C ILE A 270 1.19 18.95 -32.92
N PRO A 271 2.38 19.47 -32.52
CA PRO A 271 2.68 20.89 -32.70
C PRO A 271 2.52 21.35 -34.13
N PRO A 272 1.60 22.29 -34.42
CA PRO A 272 1.41 22.78 -35.82
C PRO A 272 2.61 23.56 -36.34
N SER A 273 3.44 24.10 -35.45
CA SER A 273 4.70 24.78 -35.73
C SER A 273 5.82 23.87 -36.22
N ILE A 274 5.63 22.54 -36.10
CA ILE A 274 6.60 21.50 -36.48
C ILE A 274 5.89 20.47 -37.37
N PRO A 275 5.63 20.82 -38.62
CA PRO A 275 4.82 19.99 -39.54
C PRO A 275 5.45 18.62 -39.84
N GLU A 276 6.77 18.49 -39.70
CA GLU A 276 7.50 17.24 -39.94
C GLU A 276 7.03 16.14 -38.96
N LEU A 277 6.65 16.46 -37.73
CA LEU A 277 6.11 15.47 -36.82
C LEU A 277 4.80 14.85 -37.32
N LYS A 278 3.97 15.64 -38.00
CA LYS A 278 2.74 15.16 -38.63
C LYS A 278 3.04 14.27 -39.81
N GLU A 279 4.10 14.59 -40.59
CA GLU A 279 4.54 13.78 -41.72
C GLU A 279 5.12 12.43 -41.26
N PHE A 280 5.88 12.40 -40.15
CA PHE A 280 6.35 11.14 -39.56
C PHE A 280 5.18 10.22 -39.25
N VAL A 281 4.19 10.75 -38.54
CA VAL A 281 3.02 9.96 -38.12
C VAL A 281 2.21 9.52 -39.39
N ARG A 282 2.06 10.36 -40.41
CA ARG A 282 1.40 10.01 -41.67
C ARG A 282 2.10 8.83 -42.35
N LYS A 283 3.43 8.90 -42.44
CA LYS A 283 4.25 7.82 -43.01
C LYS A 283 4.06 6.52 -42.24
N TRP A 284 4.09 6.56 -40.90
CA TRP A 284 3.90 5.36 -40.09
C TRP A 284 2.51 4.74 -40.29
N ILE A 285 1.46 5.56 -40.40
CA ILE A 285 0.10 5.09 -40.65
C ILE A 285 0.04 4.39 -42.02
N SER A 286 0.65 4.98 -43.07
CA SER A 286 0.67 4.37 -44.38
C SER A 286 1.45 3.06 -44.44
N GLU A 287 2.53 2.94 -43.66
CA GLU A 287 3.33 1.70 -43.56
C GLU A 287 2.63 0.61 -42.72
N THR A 288 1.89 0.99 -41.69
CA THR A 288 1.24 0.06 -40.80
C THR A 288 -0.11 -0.42 -41.31
N GLY A 289 -0.86 0.46 -41.96
CA GLY A 289 -2.21 0.21 -42.48
C GLY A 289 -3.29 0.17 -41.41
N SER A 290 -3.15 -0.68 -40.40
CA SER A 290 -4.07 -0.82 -39.27
C SER A 290 -3.37 -1.33 -38.02
N GLY A 291 -3.96 -1.10 -36.84
CA GLY A 291 -3.44 -1.57 -35.59
C GLY A 291 -2.35 -0.66 -34.98
N ARG A 292 -1.40 -1.23 -34.24
CA ARG A 292 -0.41 -0.45 -33.50
C ARG A 292 0.71 0.09 -34.37
N LEU A 293 1.03 1.38 -34.18
CA LEU A 293 2.15 2.04 -34.88
C LEU A 293 3.51 1.46 -34.44
N PHE A 294 3.62 1.01 -33.20
CA PHE A 294 4.80 0.34 -32.65
C PHE A 294 4.38 -0.99 -31.99
N PRO A 295 4.26 -2.10 -32.75
CA PRO A 295 3.79 -3.38 -32.23
C PRO A 295 4.88 -4.11 -31.44
N MET A 296 5.37 -3.49 -30.35
CA MET A 296 6.41 -4.03 -29.49
C MET A 296 6.15 -3.74 -28.01
N THR A 297 6.87 -4.45 -27.14
CA THR A 297 6.83 -4.18 -25.70
C THR A 297 7.59 -2.90 -25.34
N THR A 298 7.24 -2.28 -24.21
CA THR A 298 7.97 -1.10 -23.71
C THR A 298 9.46 -1.36 -23.45
N ALA A 299 9.82 -2.59 -23.04
CA ALA A 299 11.22 -2.96 -22.86
C ALA A 299 11.96 -2.97 -24.21
N ARG A 300 11.36 -3.60 -25.20
CA ARG A 300 11.95 -3.66 -26.55
C ARG A 300 12.03 -2.27 -27.19
N PHE A 301 10.99 -1.44 -27.05
CA PHE A 301 11.01 -0.06 -27.53
C PHE A 301 12.13 0.75 -26.86
N ARG A 302 12.30 0.60 -25.54
CA ARG A 302 13.37 1.27 -24.81
C ARG A 302 14.76 0.90 -25.37
N ASP A 303 15.00 -0.39 -25.60
CA ASP A 303 16.32 -0.88 -25.97
C ASP A 303 16.60 -0.68 -27.49
N GLU A 304 15.64 -1.05 -28.37
CA GLU A 304 15.83 -1.05 -29.83
C GLU A 304 15.48 0.29 -30.50
N VAL A 305 14.55 1.07 -29.92
CA VAL A 305 14.15 2.36 -30.52
C VAL A 305 14.83 3.51 -29.80
N PHE A 306 14.68 3.59 -28.47
CA PHE A 306 15.16 4.75 -27.73
C PHE A 306 16.70 4.76 -27.62
N TYR A 307 17.31 3.74 -27.01
CA TYR A 307 18.75 3.75 -26.80
C TYR A 307 19.54 3.64 -28.11
N GLN A 308 19.18 2.71 -29.00
CA GLN A 308 19.87 2.60 -30.28
C GLN A 308 19.65 3.83 -31.18
N GLY A 309 18.50 4.49 -31.08
CA GLY A 309 18.26 5.74 -31.79
C GLY A 309 19.13 6.89 -31.29
N LEU A 310 19.37 6.99 -29.97
CA LEU A 310 20.28 7.97 -29.39
C LEU A 310 21.74 7.69 -29.75
N GLU A 311 22.17 6.43 -29.66
CA GLU A 311 23.51 5.99 -30.01
C GLU A 311 23.83 6.29 -31.50
N ALA A 312 22.88 6.08 -32.40
CA ALA A 312 23.02 6.41 -33.80
C ALA A 312 23.23 7.93 -34.06
N CYS A 313 22.76 8.77 -33.13
CA CYS A 313 22.96 10.22 -33.16
C CYS A 313 24.21 10.67 -32.37
N GLY A 314 25.01 9.75 -31.79
CA GLY A 314 26.16 10.08 -30.96
C GLY A 314 25.80 10.71 -29.60
N ILE A 315 24.60 10.48 -29.10
CA ILE A 315 24.12 11.05 -27.84
C ILE A 315 24.44 10.10 -26.67
N ASP A 316 25.04 10.64 -25.60
CA ASP A 316 25.32 9.88 -24.39
C ASP A 316 24.03 9.46 -23.68
N THR A 317 23.84 8.16 -23.54
CA THR A 317 22.64 7.54 -22.96
C THR A 317 22.71 7.33 -21.45
N SER A 318 23.85 7.57 -20.80
CA SER A 318 24.16 7.17 -19.41
C SER A 318 23.12 7.70 -18.37
N GLU A 319 22.59 8.90 -18.58
CA GLU A 319 21.60 9.53 -17.69
C GLU A 319 20.24 9.79 -18.35
N LEU A 320 20.09 9.45 -19.63
CA LEU A 320 18.84 9.60 -20.37
C LEU A 320 17.99 8.34 -20.26
N THR A 321 16.70 8.56 -20.07
CA THR A 321 15.67 7.52 -20.07
C THR A 321 14.52 7.94 -20.98
N PRO A 322 13.66 7.03 -21.45
CA PRO A 322 12.47 7.44 -22.19
C PRO A 322 11.61 8.48 -21.46
N HIS A 323 11.68 8.55 -20.12
CA HIS A 323 10.98 9.56 -19.35
C HIS A 323 11.62 10.94 -19.44
N SER A 324 12.90 11.01 -19.81
CA SER A 324 13.60 12.27 -20.06
C SER A 324 12.99 13.07 -21.22
N THR A 325 12.43 12.40 -22.26
CA THR A 325 11.70 13.08 -23.35
C THR A 325 10.52 13.90 -22.82
N ARG A 326 9.78 13.33 -21.87
CA ARG A 326 8.63 14.00 -21.25
C ARG A 326 9.04 15.14 -20.31
N HIS A 327 10.17 15.03 -19.62
CA HIS A 327 10.73 16.14 -18.85
C HIS A 327 11.20 17.26 -19.77
N THR A 328 11.80 16.90 -20.91
CA THR A 328 12.19 17.85 -21.97
C THR A 328 10.96 18.56 -22.53
N PHE A 329 9.88 17.83 -22.87
CA PHE A 329 8.62 18.41 -23.29
C PHE A 329 8.09 19.45 -22.30
N ALA A 330 8.07 19.09 -21.00
CA ALA A 330 7.59 20.00 -19.97
C ALA A 330 8.45 21.27 -19.87
N SER A 331 9.78 21.13 -19.98
CA SER A 331 10.72 22.25 -19.96
C SER A 331 10.58 23.14 -21.18
N LEU A 332 10.53 22.56 -22.40
CA LEU A 332 10.31 23.30 -23.65
C LEU A 332 8.98 24.04 -23.66
N SER A 333 7.92 23.37 -23.20
CA SER A 333 6.58 23.96 -23.11
C SER A 333 6.54 25.13 -22.16
N SER A 334 7.17 25.01 -20.98
CA SER A 334 7.28 26.09 -20.02
C SER A 334 8.08 27.27 -20.56
N ALA A 335 9.22 27.00 -21.20
CA ALA A 335 10.05 28.02 -21.85
C ALA A 335 9.35 28.73 -23.02
N ALA A 336 8.49 28.02 -23.75
CA ALA A 336 7.66 28.59 -24.82
C ALA A 336 6.44 29.36 -24.29
N GLY A 337 6.22 29.41 -22.96
CA GLY A 337 5.12 30.12 -22.33
C GLY A 337 3.75 29.42 -22.48
N LEU A 338 3.73 28.09 -22.52
CA LEU A 338 2.48 27.33 -22.41
C LEU A 338 1.90 27.56 -21.01
N ARG A 339 0.57 27.75 -20.93
CA ARG A 339 -0.11 27.88 -19.65
C ARG A 339 0.01 26.57 -18.85
N PRO A 340 0.34 26.62 -17.56
CA PRO A 340 0.52 25.41 -16.72
C PRO A 340 -0.69 24.48 -16.78
N GLU A 341 -1.91 25.01 -16.83
CA GLU A 341 -3.15 24.22 -16.86
C GLU A 341 -3.26 23.42 -18.16
N ASN A 342 -2.86 24.02 -19.30
CA ASN A 342 -2.88 23.35 -20.61
C ASN A 342 -1.76 22.30 -20.70
N LEU A 343 -0.57 22.64 -20.17
CA LEU A 343 0.54 21.68 -20.07
C LEU A 343 0.15 20.47 -19.23
N GLN A 344 -0.52 20.69 -18.09
CA GLN A 344 -0.99 19.57 -17.23
C GLN A 344 -2.01 18.69 -17.94
N LYS A 345 -2.94 19.27 -18.71
CA LYS A 345 -3.91 18.51 -19.53
C LYS A 345 -3.21 17.67 -20.59
N ILE A 346 -2.27 18.25 -21.34
CA ILE A 346 -1.52 17.56 -22.39
C ILE A 346 -0.66 16.43 -21.78
N ILE A 347 -0.01 16.69 -20.66
CA ILE A 347 0.82 15.69 -19.96
C ILE A 347 -0.05 14.64 -19.24
N GLY A 348 -1.23 14.97 -18.74
CA GLY A 348 -2.09 14.06 -17.95
C GLY A 348 -1.50 13.76 -16.57
N HIS A 349 -1.23 14.80 -15.78
CA HIS A 349 -0.84 14.66 -14.37
C HIS A 349 -2.06 14.54 -13.47
N ALA A 350 -2.06 13.54 -12.56
CA ALA A 350 -3.20 13.16 -11.71
C ALA A 350 -3.56 14.17 -10.60
N ASN A 351 -2.78 15.23 -10.40
CA ASN A 351 -3.01 16.22 -9.32
C ASN A 351 -4.01 17.35 -9.68
N PHE A 352 -4.80 17.18 -10.74
CA PHE A 352 -5.95 18.05 -10.94
C PHE A 352 -7.17 17.40 -10.27
N SER A 353 -7.63 18.01 -9.19
CA SER A 353 -8.78 17.63 -8.37
C SER A 353 -9.97 17.14 -9.21
N THR A 354 -10.69 16.18 -8.64
CA THR A 354 -11.90 15.48 -9.07
C THR A 354 -13.03 16.36 -9.67
N THR A 355 -12.87 17.67 -9.74
CA THR A 355 -13.85 18.63 -10.30
C THR A 355 -13.77 18.75 -11.83
N ALA A 356 -12.74 18.21 -12.48
CA ALA A 356 -12.55 18.31 -13.93
C ALA A 356 -13.36 17.28 -14.75
N GLN A 357 -14.10 16.37 -14.12
CA GLN A 357 -14.95 15.41 -14.83
C GLN A 357 -16.20 16.04 -15.49
N VAL A 358 -16.53 17.28 -15.20
CA VAL A 358 -17.76 17.95 -15.69
C VAL A 358 -17.54 18.83 -16.93
N TYR A 359 -16.30 19.14 -17.33
CA TYR A 359 -15.98 19.97 -18.48
C TYR A 359 -15.02 19.28 -19.46
N ILE A 360 -15.40 18.12 -20.00
CA ILE A 360 -14.71 17.48 -21.13
C ILE A 360 -15.32 17.94 -22.46
N HIS A 361 -15.33 19.23 -22.71
CA HIS A 361 -15.07 19.78 -24.03
C HIS A 361 -13.67 20.39 -23.98
N GLN A 362 -12.65 19.54 -24.16
CA GLN A 362 -11.32 20.05 -24.42
C GLN A 362 -11.41 20.87 -25.68
N ASP A 363 -11.25 22.19 -25.54
CA ASP A 363 -11.12 23.07 -26.70
C ASP A 363 -9.80 22.74 -27.39
N ILE A 364 -9.88 21.83 -28.40
CA ILE A 364 -8.71 21.39 -29.15
C ILE A 364 -8.02 22.56 -29.85
N ASP A 365 -8.74 23.59 -30.24
CA ASP A 365 -8.18 24.79 -30.87
C ASP A 365 -7.28 25.55 -29.88
N THR A 366 -7.68 25.64 -28.63
CA THR A 366 -6.83 26.22 -27.60
C THR A 366 -5.56 25.39 -27.37
N LEU A 367 -5.66 24.06 -27.32
CA LEU A 367 -4.48 23.22 -27.16
C LEU A 367 -3.56 23.27 -28.37
N LEU A 368 -4.08 23.28 -29.60
CA LEU A 368 -3.31 23.45 -30.82
C LEU A 368 -2.58 24.79 -30.87
N ARG A 369 -3.25 25.89 -30.46
CA ARG A 369 -2.65 27.23 -30.38
C ARG A 369 -1.51 27.26 -29.35
N GLU A 370 -1.70 26.65 -28.20
CA GLU A 370 -0.63 26.52 -27.18
C GLU A 370 0.55 25.70 -27.72
N MET A 371 0.30 24.57 -28.36
CA MET A 371 1.33 23.74 -28.95
C MET A 371 2.05 24.41 -30.13
N GLY A 372 1.40 25.34 -30.83
CA GLY A 372 2.00 26.18 -31.89
C GLY A 372 3.13 27.10 -31.40
N LYS A 373 3.29 27.29 -30.10
CA LYS A 373 4.39 28.05 -29.50
C LYS A 373 5.71 27.28 -29.45
N LEU A 374 5.68 25.95 -29.54
CA LEU A 374 6.87 25.12 -29.57
C LEU A 374 7.64 25.33 -30.87
N LYS A 375 8.96 25.37 -30.77
CA LYS A 375 9.89 25.49 -31.88
C LYS A 375 10.89 24.33 -31.83
N LYS A 376 11.49 24.06 -33.01
CA LYS A 376 12.61 23.11 -33.11
C LYS A 376 13.79 23.56 -32.26
#